data_a49d78dc961ce03feec225db87a94b77
#
_entry.id   a49d78dc961ce03feec225db87a94b77
#
_cell.length_a   1.000
_cell.length_b   1.000
_cell.length_c   1.000
_cell.angle_alpha   90.00
_cell.angle_beta   90.00
_cell.angle_gamma   90.00
#
_symmetry.space_group_name_H-M   'P 1'
#
loop_
_entity.id
_entity.type
_entity.pdbx_description
1 polymer ?
#
loop_
_entity_poly.entity_id
_entity_poly.type
_entity_poly.pdbx_seq_one_letter_code
_entity_poly.pdbx_strand_id
1 'polypeptide(L)'
;MKPLNTLLKSALLSATLVTTGYSLPVAAQSYPPVVQQLIDRGVSIKGTFDAPGGMIGYVGDMQGRGVAFYLTPDKEHVVVGPMLDEKGNNLTEPKIQELVLGPQNENAWRQLEDADWVRDGDADAPVVIYTFTDPNCPYCHRFRQAAEPWIDAGRVQLRHILVGILKQDSLPKAATIIGSENPSAALAENQESYSEGGIEVDRQVVSNHAKQIQGNNQLMTSLGLSATPSTYYRNSNGNVLKKQGAPRPNEMEEIMGSKMP
;
A
#
# COMPACT_ATOMS: atom_id res chain seq x y z
N MET A 1 69.23 -51.59 -28.31
CA MET A 1 68.93 -51.81 -26.89
C MET A 1 67.82 -50.87 -26.48
N LYS A 2 66.64 -51.37 -26.26
CA LYS A 2 65.45 -50.62 -25.88
C LYS A 2 65.25 -50.64 -24.35
N PRO A 3 64.87 -49.54 -23.68
CA PRO A 3 64.26 -49.66 -22.35
C PRO A 3 62.75 -49.63 -22.43
N LEU A 4 62.21 -50.41 -21.59
CA LEU A 4 60.78 -50.72 -21.32
C LEU A 4 60.14 -49.58 -20.58
N ASN A 5 59.01 -49.05 -21.13
CA ASN A 5 58.17 -48.04 -20.47
C ASN A 5 57.10 -48.75 -19.66
N THR A 6 57.12 -48.57 -18.35
CA THR A 6 56.10 -49.05 -17.42
C THR A 6 55.03 -47.96 -17.23
N LEU A 7 53.83 -48.21 -17.72
CA LEU A 7 52.65 -47.35 -17.52
C LEU A 7 52.01 -47.59 -16.13
N LEU A 8 52.13 -46.61 -15.24
CA LEU A 8 51.33 -46.56 -14.01
C LEU A 8 49.95 -46.02 -14.33
N LYS A 9 48.90 -46.85 -14.19
CA LYS A 9 47.50 -46.43 -14.22
C LYS A 9 47.10 -45.96 -12.81
N SER A 10 46.90 -44.64 -12.63
CA SER A 10 46.33 -44.07 -11.43
C SER A 10 44.81 -44.10 -11.57
N ALA A 11 44.12 -44.91 -10.76
CA ALA A 11 42.68 -44.91 -10.63
C ALA A 11 42.25 -43.81 -9.67
N LEU A 12 41.60 -42.77 -10.21
CA LEU A 12 40.92 -41.74 -9.42
C LEU A 12 39.54 -42.27 -8.98
N LEU A 13 39.42 -42.55 -7.70
CA LEU A 13 38.13 -42.87 -7.06
C LEU A 13 37.38 -41.54 -6.78
N SER A 14 36.38 -41.22 -7.59
CA SER A 14 35.50 -40.09 -7.35
C SER A 14 34.47 -40.48 -6.29
N ALA A 15 34.65 -40.01 -5.06
CA ALA A 15 33.64 -40.13 -4.01
C ALA A 15 32.55 -39.07 -4.21
N THR A 16 31.42 -39.47 -4.71
CA THR A 16 30.21 -38.63 -4.76
C THR A 16 29.61 -38.54 -3.35
N LEU A 17 29.76 -37.37 -2.70
CA LEU A 17 29.06 -37.04 -1.46
C LEU A 17 27.57 -36.79 -1.82
N VAL A 18 26.71 -37.74 -1.52
CA VAL A 18 25.25 -37.57 -1.51
C VAL A 18 24.89 -36.84 -0.22
N THR A 19 24.70 -35.51 -0.28
CA THR A 19 24.14 -34.73 0.80
C THR A 19 22.61 -34.97 0.83
N THR A 20 22.15 -35.89 1.63
CA THR A 20 20.72 -36.04 1.98
C THR A 20 20.33 -34.78 2.79
N GLY A 21 19.69 -33.81 2.11
CA GLY A 21 19.08 -32.67 2.76
C GLY A 21 17.92 -33.16 3.64
N TYR A 22 18.13 -33.20 4.93
CA TYR A 22 17.03 -33.34 5.89
C TYR A 22 16.24 -32.05 5.90
N SER A 23 15.11 -31.99 5.17
CA SER A 23 14.08 -30.97 5.38
C SER A 23 13.46 -31.23 6.74
N LEU A 24 13.82 -30.43 7.73
CA LEU A 24 13.12 -30.45 9.02
C LEU A 24 11.67 -30.05 8.73
N PRO A 25 10.67 -30.81 9.21
CA PRO A 25 9.28 -30.38 9.10
C PRO A 25 9.14 -29.08 9.88
N VAL A 26 8.69 -28.01 9.20
CA VAL A 26 8.19 -26.82 9.85
C VAL A 26 7.03 -27.28 10.73
N ALA A 27 7.20 -27.22 12.04
CA ALA A 27 6.16 -27.57 12.98
C ALA A 27 4.93 -26.72 12.64
N ALA A 28 3.85 -27.35 12.19
CA ALA A 28 2.59 -26.67 11.97
C ALA A 28 2.17 -26.06 13.30
N GLN A 29 2.01 -24.76 13.36
CA GLN A 29 1.61 -24.03 14.55
C GLN A 29 0.19 -24.50 14.92
N SER A 30 0.06 -25.32 15.99
CA SER A 30 -1.24 -25.81 16.44
C SER A 30 -1.93 -24.72 17.26
N TYR A 31 -3.05 -24.24 16.76
CA TYR A 31 -3.89 -23.28 17.46
C TYR A 31 -4.92 -24.00 18.37
N PRO A 32 -5.36 -23.37 19.48
CA PRO A 32 -6.52 -23.87 20.22
C PRO A 32 -7.73 -24.08 19.33
N PRO A 33 -8.60 -25.07 19.58
CA PRO A 33 -9.72 -25.39 18.68
C PRO A 33 -10.63 -24.21 18.35
N VAL A 34 -10.88 -23.32 19.32
CA VAL A 34 -11.70 -22.12 19.11
C VAL A 34 -11.03 -21.10 18.18
N VAL A 35 -9.70 -20.99 18.22
CA VAL A 35 -8.92 -20.15 17.29
C VAL A 35 -8.91 -20.78 15.90
N GLN A 36 -8.74 -22.11 15.82
CA GLN A 36 -8.79 -22.83 14.55
C GLN A 36 -10.11 -22.61 13.81
N GLN A 37 -11.24 -22.55 14.50
CA GLN A 37 -12.53 -22.23 13.90
C GLN A 37 -12.58 -20.86 13.22
N LEU A 38 -11.84 -19.86 13.75
CA LEU A 38 -11.74 -18.53 13.09
C LEU A 38 -10.85 -18.59 11.86
N ILE A 39 -9.76 -19.35 11.90
CA ILE A 39 -8.90 -19.62 10.74
C ILE A 39 -9.71 -20.31 9.64
N ASP A 40 -10.48 -21.30 9.95
CA ASP A 40 -11.33 -22.04 9.01
C ASP A 40 -12.42 -21.14 8.36
N ARG A 41 -12.79 -20.05 9.05
CA ARG A 41 -13.70 -19.00 8.52
C ARG A 41 -12.98 -17.92 7.72
N GLY A 42 -11.67 -18.07 7.47
CA GLY A 42 -10.89 -17.18 6.59
C GLY A 42 -10.04 -16.13 7.29
N VAL A 43 -9.83 -16.24 8.62
CA VAL A 43 -8.88 -15.37 9.33
C VAL A 43 -7.45 -15.90 9.13
N SER A 44 -6.57 -15.09 8.57
CA SER A 44 -5.13 -15.36 8.49
C SER A 44 -4.42 -14.70 9.66
N ILE A 45 -3.96 -15.49 10.64
CA ILE A 45 -3.23 -14.97 11.81
C ILE A 45 -1.91 -14.33 11.38
N LYS A 46 -1.66 -13.11 11.88
CA LYS A 46 -0.45 -12.32 11.61
C LYS A 46 0.46 -12.21 12.83
N GLY A 47 -0.10 -12.39 14.04
CA GLY A 47 0.66 -12.38 15.27
C GLY A 47 -0.20 -12.50 16.50
N THR A 48 0.48 -12.59 17.64
CA THR A 48 -0.14 -12.66 18.98
C THR A 48 0.54 -11.65 19.90
N PHE A 49 -0.14 -11.24 20.95
CA PHE A 49 0.38 -10.35 21.98
C PHE A 49 -0.28 -10.67 23.34
N ASP A 50 0.42 -10.31 24.40
CA ASP A 50 -0.13 -10.41 25.74
C ASP A 50 -1.22 -9.36 25.96
N ALA A 51 -2.39 -9.79 26.41
CA ALA A 51 -3.52 -8.91 26.69
C ALA A 51 -3.89 -8.91 28.17
N PRO A 52 -4.49 -7.82 28.68
CA PRO A 52 -4.95 -7.74 30.06
C PRO A 52 -5.84 -8.91 30.47
N GLY A 53 -5.84 -9.24 31.77
CA GLY A 53 -6.67 -10.32 32.32
C GLY A 53 -6.16 -11.73 32.01
N GLY A 54 -4.88 -11.88 31.62
CA GLY A 54 -4.27 -13.16 31.27
C GLY A 54 -4.74 -13.72 29.93
N MET A 55 -5.37 -12.90 29.10
CA MET A 55 -5.79 -13.26 27.75
C MET A 55 -4.61 -13.20 26.76
N ILE A 56 -4.71 -13.97 25.68
CA ILE A 56 -3.82 -13.88 24.54
C ILE A 56 -4.55 -13.15 23.42
N GLY A 57 -4.05 -11.98 23.03
CA GLY A 57 -4.54 -11.26 21.86
C GLY A 57 -4.01 -11.89 20.57
N TYR A 58 -4.88 -12.07 19.62
CA TYR A 58 -4.57 -12.48 18.24
C TYR A 58 -4.90 -11.34 17.29
N VAL A 59 -4.00 -11.08 16.36
CA VAL A 59 -4.25 -10.17 15.24
C VAL A 59 -4.17 -10.96 13.96
N GLY A 60 -5.12 -10.76 13.07
CA GLY A 60 -5.17 -11.41 11.78
C GLY A 60 -5.71 -10.49 10.69
N ASP A 61 -5.60 -10.98 9.48
CA ASP A 61 -6.22 -10.40 8.29
C ASP A 61 -7.43 -11.25 7.88
N MET A 62 -8.53 -10.59 7.58
CA MET A 62 -9.70 -11.19 6.96
C MET A 62 -10.12 -10.36 5.76
N GLN A 63 -9.79 -10.84 4.57
CA GLN A 63 -10.09 -10.17 3.30
C GLN A 63 -9.56 -8.72 3.22
N GLY A 64 -8.31 -8.50 3.61
CA GLY A 64 -7.66 -7.19 3.61
C GLY A 64 -8.01 -6.30 4.80
N ARG A 65 -8.80 -6.80 5.77
CA ARG A 65 -9.19 -6.07 6.98
C ARG A 65 -8.46 -6.63 8.18
N GLY A 66 -7.81 -5.78 8.94
CA GLY A 66 -7.26 -6.13 10.23
C GLY A 66 -8.37 -6.51 11.21
N VAL A 67 -8.25 -7.69 11.81
CA VAL A 67 -9.16 -8.19 12.83
C VAL A 67 -8.37 -8.57 14.08
N ALA A 68 -8.97 -8.40 15.26
CA ALA A 68 -8.39 -8.86 16.49
C ALA A 68 -9.43 -9.59 17.33
N PHE A 69 -8.94 -10.57 18.08
CA PHE A 69 -9.73 -11.31 19.06
C PHE A 69 -8.83 -11.78 20.20
N TYR A 70 -9.44 -12.12 21.31
CA TYR A 70 -8.75 -12.43 22.56
C TYR A 70 -9.17 -13.81 23.04
N LEU A 71 -8.19 -14.71 23.18
CA LEU A 71 -8.38 -16.02 23.77
C LEU A 71 -8.40 -15.88 25.28
N THR A 72 -9.44 -16.41 25.94
CA THR A 72 -9.56 -16.42 27.38
C THR A 72 -8.53 -17.36 28.05
N PRO A 73 -8.20 -17.16 29.35
CA PRO A 73 -7.20 -17.96 30.03
C PRO A 73 -7.51 -19.46 30.08
N ASP A 74 -8.79 -19.84 30.05
CA ASP A 74 -9.24 -21.24 29.98
C ASP A 74 -8.99 -21.88 28.60
N LYS A 75 -8.67 -21.06 27.59
CA LYS A 75 -8.45 -21.44 26.17
C LYS A 75 -9.67 -22.07 25.48
N GLU A 76 -10.84 -21.88 26.02
CA GLU A 76 -12.09 -22.42 25.48
C GLU A 76 -12.94 -21.38 24.75
N HIS A 77 -12.70 -20.07 25.02
CA HIS A 77 -13.51 -18.99 24.50
C HIS A 77 -12.66 -17.92 23.80
N VAL A 78 -13.27 -17.20 22.85
CA VAL A 78 -12.69 -15.99 22.24
C VAL A 78 -13.66 -14.83 22.36
N VAL A 79 -13.10 -13.63 22.59
CA VAL A 79 -13.81 -12.36 22.54
C VAL A 79 -13.34 -11.63 21.27
N VAL A 80 -14.24 -11.26 20.40
CA VAL A 80 -13.93 -10.56 19.13
C VAL A 80 -14.26 -9.08 19.25
N GLY A 81 -13.32 -8.22 18.92
CA GLY A 81 -13.52 -6.77 18.92
C GLY A 81 -12.38 -5.99 19.59
N PRO A 82 -12.50 -4.65 19.66
CA PRO A 82 -11.48 -3.82 20.29
C PRO A 82 -11.50 -3.95 21.81
N MET A 83 -10.31 -3.91 22.40
CA MET A 83 -10.12 -3.80 23.85
C MET A 83 -9.77 -2.37 24.21
N LEU A 84 -10.45 -1.81 25.20
CA LEU A 84 -10.20 -0.46 25.70
C LEU A 84 -9.63 -0.54 27.12
N ASP A 85 -8.76 0.42 27.46
CA ASP A 85 -8.31 0.60 28.83
C ASP A 85 -9.33 1.42 29.67
N GLU A 86 -9.02 1.64 30.94
CA GLU A 86 -9.85 2.43 31.89
C GLU A 86 -10.07 3.90 31.46
N LYS A 87 -9.22 4.41 30.55
CA LYS A 87 -9.29 5.78 30.01
C LYS A 87 -10.00 5.83 28.65
N GLY A 88 -10.43 4.66 28.14
CA GLY A 88 -11.06 4.52 26.82
C GLY A 88 -10.07 4.47 25.66
N ASN A 89 -8.76 4.33 25.90
CA ASN A 89 -7.79 4.14 24.84
C ASN A 89 -7.94 2.75 24.21
N ASN A 90 -7.89 2.69 22.90
CA ASN A 90 -7.96 1.44 22.16
C ASN A 90 -6.58 0.74 22.18
N LEU A 91 -6.48 -0.39 22.88
CA LEU A 91 -5.27 -1.21 22.98
C LEU A 91 -5.07 -2.14 21.77
N THR A 92 -6.12 -2.35 20.99
CA THR A 92 -6.15 -3.26 19.84
C THR A 92 -5.59 -2.60 18.58
N GLU A 93 -5.98 -1.35 18.32
CA GLU A 93 -5.66 -0.64 17.09
C GLU A 93 -4.16 -0.55 16.80
N PRO A 94 -3.27 -0.23 17.79
CA PRO A 94 -1.84 -0.22 17.55
C PRO A 94 -1.30 -1.57 17.06
N LYS A 95 -1.87 -2.68 17.55
CA LYS A 95 -1.46 -4.03 17.14
C LYS A 95 -1.95 -4.40 15.75
N ILE A 96 -3.14 -3.97 15.35
CA ILE A 96 -3.63 -4.11 13.98
C ILE A 96 -2.74 -3.30 13.02
N GLN A 97 -2.39 -2.06 13.38
CA GLN A 97 -1.49 -1.22 12.58
C GLN A 97 -0.11 -1.87 12.44
N GLU A 98 0.47 -2.35 13.53
CA GLU A 98 1.81 -2.97 13.54
C GLU A 98 1.85 -4.25 12.68
N LEU A 99 0.90 -5.17 12.87
CA LEU A 99 1.00 -6.54 12.37
C LEU A 99 0.27 -6.78 11.03
N VAL A 100 -0.68 -5.91 10.67
CA VAL A 100 -1.49 -6.09 9.46
C VAL A 100 -1.39 -4.90 8.53
N LEU A 101 -1.88 -3.73 8.95
CA LEU A 101 -2.04 -2.59 8.06
C LEU A 101 -0.69 -1.97 7.66
N GLY A 102 0.27 -1.89 8.58
CA GLY A 102 1.61 -1.37 8.28
C GLY A 102 2.30 -2.15 7.16
N PRO A 103 2.46 -3.48 7.28
CA PRO A 103 3.03 -4.31 6.20
C PRO A 103 2.26 -4.23 4.88
N GLN A 104 0.92 -4.16 4.92
CA GLN A 104 0.09 -3.97 3.73
C GLN A 104 0.33 -2.62 3.06
N ASN A 105 0.36 -1.55 3.86
CA ASN A 105 0.57 -0.19 3.36
C ASN A 105 2.00 -0.01 2.81
N GLU A 106 3.02 -0.59 3.45
CA GLU A 106 4.40 -0.59 2.92
C GLU A 106 4.50 -1.35 1.59
N ASN A 107 3.77 -2.46 1.44
CA ASN A 107 3.71 -3.16 0.17
C ASN A 107 2.98 -2.33 -0.90
N ALA A 108 1.89 -1.65 -0.53
CA ALA A 108 1.20 -0.72 -1.41
C ALA A 108 2.12 0.42 -1.84
N TRP A 109 2.86 1.02 -0.90
CA TRP A 109 3.80 2.12 -1.20
C TRP A 109 4.78 1.76 -2.30
N ARG A 110 5.41 0.58 -2.23
CA ARG A 110 6.33 0.11 -3.28
C ARG A 110 5.64 0.00 -4.65
N GLN A 111 4.39 -0.47 -4.70
CA GLN A 111 3.64 -0.51 -5.96
C GLN A 111 3.29 0.88 -6.48
N LEU A 112 3.09 1.87 -5.59
CA LEU A 112 2.82 3.25 -5.97
C LEU A 112 4.08 3.96 -6.48
N GLU A 113 5.27 3.58 -5.98
CA GLU A 113 6.57 4.07 -6.50
C GLU A 113 6.76 3.67 -7.96
N ASP A 114 6.35 2.46 -8.33
CA ASP A 114 6.46 1.88 -9.67
C ASP A 114 5.28 2.23 -10.60
N ALA A 115 4.25 2.91 -10.10
CA ALA A 115 3.07 3.26 -10.88
C ALA A 115 3.32 4.44 -11.84
N ASP A 116 2.45 4.55 -12.84
CA ASP A 116 2.42 5.73 -13.72
C ASP A 116 1.77 6.92 -12.98
N TRP A 117 2.56 7.87 -12.53
CA TRP A 117 2.10 9.04 -11.78
C TRP A 117 2.57 10.37 -12.40
N VAL A 118 1.84 11.41 -12.12
CA VAL A 118 2.15 12.79 -12.50
C VAL A 118 2.52 13.59 -11.25
N ARG A 119 3.63 14.33 -11.33
CA ARG A 119 4.12 15.16 -10.23
C ARG A 119 3.38 16.49 -10.17
N ASP A 120 3.02 16.90 -8.95
CA ASP A 120 2.55 18.22 -8.59
C ASP A 120 3.38 18.72 -7.40
N GLY A 121 4.11 19.80 -7.59
CA GLY A 121 5.07 20.35 -6.63
C GLY A 121 6.54 20.11 -6.99
N ASP A 122 7.42 20.54 -6.10
CA ASP A 122 8.87 20.49 -6.28
C ASP A 122 9.38 19.04 -6.34
N ALA A 123 10.35 18.78 -7.22
CA ALA A 123 11.00 17.47 -7.34
C ALA A 123 11.76 17.08 -6.06
N ASP A 124 12.31 18.06 -5.37
CA ASP A 124 13.15 17.90 -4.20
C ASP A 124 12.38 18.10 -2.88
N ALA A 125 11.04 18.23 -2.94
CA ALA A 125 10.22 18.40 -1.75
C ALA A 125 10.42 17.20 -0.79
N PRO A 126 10.63 17.46 0.50
CA PRO A 126 10.99 16.41 1.48
C PRO A 126 9.85 15.43 1.76
N VAL A 127 8.59 15.82 1.53
CA VAL A 127 7.42 14.98 1.79
C VAL A 127 6.81 14.54 0.47
N VAL A 128 6.77 13.23 0.24
CA VAL A 128 6.12 12.61 -0.92
C VAL A 128 4.79 12.00 -0.50
N ILE A 129 3.75 12.27 -1.28
CA ILE A 129 2.39 11.76 -1.06
C ILE A 129 1.88 11.20 -2.38
N TYR A 130 1.40 9.95 -2.39
CA TYR A 130 0.71 9.37 -3.53
C TYR A 130 -0.79 9.54 -3.38
N THR A 131 -1.46 9.96 -4.45
CA THR A 131 -2.92 10.13 -4.43
C THR A 131 -3.54 9.63 -5.73
N PHE A 132 -4.52 8.74 -5.63
CA PHE A 132 -5.36 8.37 -6.77
C PHE A 132 -6.31 9.51 -7.05
N THR A 133 -6.23 10.02 -8.28
CA THR A 133 -6.95 11.23 -8.72
C THR A 133 -7.70 10.95 -10.03
N ASP A 134 -9.02 11.19 -10.03
CA ASP A 134 -9.79 11.24 -11.25
C ASP A 134 -9.92 12.70 -11.71
N PRO A 135 -9.66 13.05 -12.99
CA PRO A 135 -9.70 14.44 -13.48
C PRO A 135 -11.05 15.15 -13.26
N ASN A 136 -12.13 14.40 -13.16
CA ASN A 136 -13.48 14.94 -12.93
C ASN A 136 -13.94 14.88 -11.47
N CYS A 137 -13.04 14.49 -10.53
CA CYS A 137 -13.40 14.32 -9.13
C CYS A 137 -13.42 15.65 -8.36
N PRO A 138 -14.59 16.12 -7.87
CA PRO A 138 -14.66 17.38 -7.12
C PRO A 138 -13.91 17.32 -5.78
N TYR A 139 -13.80 16.13 -5.19
CA TYR A 139 -13.08 15.93 -3.93
C TYR A 139 -11.56 15.92 -4.14
N CYS A 140 -11.09 15.43 -5.31
CA CYS A 140 -9.68 15.50 -5.68
C CYS A 140 -9.24 16.96 -5.92
N HIS A 141 -10.07 17.71 -6.63
CA HIS A 141 -9.83 19.14 -6.85
C HIS A 141 -9.73 19.90 -5.52
N ARG A 142 -10.69 19.71 -4.61
CA ARG A 142 -10.67 20.33 -3.27
C ARG A 142 -9.48 19.88 -2.42
N PHE A 143 -9.09 18.61 -2.50
CA PHE A 143 -7.91 18.11 -1.79
C PHE A 143 -6.64 18.80 -2.29
N ARG A 144 -6.47 18.90 -3.61
CA ARG A 144 -5.32 19.60 -4.22
C ARG A 144 -5.29 21.07 -3.82
N GLN A 145 -6.43 21.79 -3.86
CA GLN A 145 -6.51 23.17 -3.40
C GLN A 145 -6.13 23.31 -1.91
N ALA A 146 -6.61 22.41 -1.07
CA ALA A 146 -6.25 22.42 0.35
C ALA A 146 -4.77 22.12 0.59
N ALA A 147 -4.10 21.37 -0.29
CA ALA A 147 -2.67 21.06 -0.23
C ALA A 147 -1.77 22.17 -0.80
N GLU A 148 -2.33 23.10 -1.55
CA GLU A 148 -1.59 24.16 -2.28
C GLU A 148 -0.57 24.93 -1.42
N PRO A 149 -0.87 25.37 -0.17
CA PRO A 149 0.11 26.08 0.63
C PRO A 149 1.41 25.31 0.88
N TRP A 150 1.33 23.97 1.04
CA TRP A 150 2.51 23.13 1.24
C TRP A 150 3.26 22.84 -0.06
N ILE A 151 2.53 22.73 -1.16
CA ILE A 151 3.09 22.55 -2.51
C ILE A 151 3.89 23.79 -2.92
N ASP A 152 3.28 24.97 -2.79
CA ASP A 152 3.89 26.26 -3.16
C ASP A 152 5.09 26.61 -2.27
N ALA A 153 5.08 26.16 -1.01
CA ALA A 153 6.20 26.30 -0.12
C ALA A 153 7.34 25.29 -0.38
N GLY A 154 7.23 24.43 -1.39
CA GLY A 154 8.21 23.39 -1.73
C GLY A 154 8.36 22.30 -0.65
N ARG A 155 7.34 22.11 0.21
CA ARG A 155 7.39 21.15 1.32
C ARG A 155 6.85 19.79 0.95
N VAL A 156 5.92 19.74 -0.01
CA VAL A 156 5.19 18.54 -0.40
C VAL A 156 5.24 18.36 -1.92
N GLN A 157 5.47 17.13 -2.34
CA GLN A 157 5.27 16.64 -3.69
C GLN A 157 4.09 15.68 -3.69
N LEU A 158 2.98 16.06 -4.36
CA LEU A 158 1.92 15.11 -4.67
C LEU A 158 2.28 14.34 -5.94
N ARG A 159 2.17 13.02 -5.89
CA ARG A 159 2.28 12.12 -7.03
C ARG A 159 0.89 11.60 -7.37
N HIS A 160 0.28 12.20 -8.39
CA HIS A 160 -1.07 11.86 -8.82
C HIS A 160 -1.05 10.61 -9.69
N ILE A 161 -1.57 9.50 -9.17
CA ILE A 161 -1.87 8.28 -9.93
C ILE A 161 -3.23 8.50 -10.56
N LEU A 162 -3.21 8.90 -11.83
CA LEU A 162 -4.43 9.27 -12.54
C LEU A 162 -5.26 8.03 -12.85
N VAL A 163 -6.55 8.09 -12.52
CA VAL A 163 -7.55 7.06 -12.80
C VAL A 163 -8.72 7.64 -13.59
N GLY A 164 -9.45 6.79 -14.30
CA GLY A 164 -10.61 7.20 -15.08
C GLY A 164 -11.82 6.37 -14.72
N ILE A 165 -12.53 6.70 -13.63
CA ILE A 165 -13.58 5.87 -13.06
C ILE A 165 -14.92 6.57 -12.83
N LEU A 166 -14.95 7.92 -12.84
CA LEU A 166 -16.16 8.66 -12.44
C LEU A 166 -17.09 9.00 -13.60
N LYS A 167 -16.54 9.44 -14.74
CA LYS A 167 -17.31 9.85 -15.93
C LYS A 167 -16.76 9.20 -17.19
N GLN A 168 -17.51 9.25 -18.29
CA GLN A 168 -17.08 8.70 -19.57
C GLN A 168 -15.79 9.32 -20.13
N ASP A 169 -15.57 10.61 -19.83
CA ASP A 169 -14.38 11.36 -20.25
C ASP A 169 -13.24 11.34 -19.22
N SER A 170 -13.42 10.69 -18.06
CA SER A 170 -12.38 10.60 -17.01
C SER A 170 -11.12 9.89 -17.53
N LEU A 171 -11.27 8.70 -18.12
CA LEU A 171 -10.13 7.97 -18.69
C LEU A 171 -9.46 8.74 -19.83
N PRO A 172 -10.20 9.29 -20.84
CA PRO A 172 -9.61 10.13 -21.86
C PRO A 172 -8.84 11.35 -21.33
N LYS A 173 -9.38 12.08 -20.36
CA LYS A 173 -8.69 13.21 -19.73
C LYS A 173 -7.42 12.78 -18.99
N ALA A 174 -7.52 11.72 -18.17
CA ALA A 174 -6.37 11.17 -17.47
C ALA A 174 -5.25 10.76 -18.46
N ALA A 175 -5.62 10.12 -19.57
CA ALA A 175 -4.67 9.71 -20.60
C ALA A 175 -4.06 10.94 -21.34
N THR A 176 -4.86 11.98 -21.58
CA THR A 176 -4.36 13.24 -22.15
C THR A 176 -3.34 13.90 -21.23
N ILE A 177 -3.63 13.97 -19.93
CA ILE A 177 -2.72 14.56 -18.94
C ILE A 177 -1.39 13.80 -18.90
N ILE A 178 -1.44 12.47 -18.68
CA ILE A 178 -0.21 11.69 -18.50
C ILE A 178 0.63 11.59 -19.76
N GLY A 179 0.01 11.63 -20.92
CA GLY A 179 0.65 11.51 -22.23
C GLY A 179 1.04 12.85 -22.87
N SER A 180 0.78 13.99 -22.23
CA SER A 180 1.19 15.31 -22.73
C SER A 180 2.71 15.47 -22.67
N GLU A 181 3.27 16.43 -23.44
CA GLU A 181 4.69 16.77 -23.38
C GLU A 181 5.14 17.23 -21.98
N ASN A 182 4.23 17.87 -21.24
CA ASN A 182 4.45 18.26 -19.84
C ASN A 182 3.25 17.84 -18.98
N PRO A 183 3.26 16.63 -18.43
CA PRO A 183 2.15 16.10 -17.64
C PRO A 183 1.80 16.95 -16.41
N SER A 184 2.80 17.55 -15.75
CA SER A 184 2.58 18.43 -14.59
C SER A 184 1.81 19.71 -15.00
N ALA A 185 2.15 20.32 -16.13
CA ALA A 185 1.43 21.48 -16.63
C ALA A 185 0.01 21.12 -17.09
N ALA A 186 -0.18 19.99 -17.75
CA ALA A 186 -1.51 19.51 -18.15
C ALA A 186 -2.40 19.16 -16.95
N LEU A 187 -1.81 18.65 -15.86
CA LEU A 187 -2.53 18.44 -14.60
C LEU A 187 -2.94 19.77 -13.99
N ALA A 188 -2.06 20.77 -13.96
CA ALA A 188 -2.38 22.11 -13.46
C ALA A 188 -3.49 22.77 -14.29
N GLU A 189 -3.42 22.71 -15.62
CA GLU A 189 -4.48 23.18 -16.53
C GLU A 189 -5.84 22.55 -16.20
N ASN A 190 -5.87 21.22 -16.01
CA ASN A 190 -7.11 20.54 -15.63
C ASN A 190 -7.65 21.03 -14.27
N GLN A 191 -6.78 21.39 -13.32
CA GLN A 191 -7.19 21.91 -12.02
C GLN A 191 -7.71 23.36 -12.14
N GLU A 192 -7.04 24.20 -12.89
CA GLU A 192 -7.40 25.60 -13.08
C GLU A 192 -8.72 25.76 -13.85
N SER A 193 -8.91 24.97 -14.91
CA SER A 193 -10.13 24.95 -15.73
C SER A 193 -11.22 24.02 -15.23
N TYR A 194 -11.11 23.48 -14.00
CA TYR A 194 -12.03 22.47 -13.45
C TYR A 194 -13.51 22.89 -13.53
N SER A 195 -13.82 24.15 -13.23
CA SER A 195 -15.19 24.68 -13.29
C SER A 195 -15.76 24.77 -14.72
N GLU A 196 -14.88 24.80 -15.73
CA GLU A 196 -15.22 24.87 -17.15
C GLU A 196 -15.22 23.47 -17.81
N GLY A 197 -14.97 22.42 -17.00
CA GLY A 197 -14.95 21.04 -17.45
C GLY A 197 -13.55 20.40 -17.48
N GLY A 198 -12.51 21.13 -17.10
CA GLY A 198 -11.12 20.66 -17.07
C GLY A 198 -10.47 20.63 -18.46
N ILE A 199 -9.37 19.88 -18.57
CA ILE A 199 -8.58 19.79 -19.81
C ILE A 199 -9.41 19.21 -20.98
N GLU A 200 -9.16 19.72 -22.19
CA GLU A 200 -9.71 19.14 -23.41
C GLU A 200 -9.04 17.80 -23.74
N VAL A 201 -9.83 16.87 -24.29
CA VAL A 201 -9.36 15.52 -24.63
C VAL A 201 -8.61 15.52 -25.96
N ASP A 202 -7.33 15.16 -25.93
CA ASP A 202 -6.55 14.85 -27.14
C ASP A 202 -6.69 13.36 -27.50
N ARG A 203 -7.46 13.06 -28.55
CA ARG A 203 -7.74 11.69 -28.98
C ARG A 203 -6.49 10.94 -29.47
N GLN A 204 -5.48 11.64 -30.01
CA GLN A 204 -4.25 11.02 -30.46
C GLN A 204 -3.41 10.59 -29.27
N VAL A 205 -3.28 11.43 -28.26
CA VAL A 205 -2.61 11.11 -26.99
C VAL A 205 -3.32 9.96 -26.28
N VAL A 206 -4.65 9.99 -26.19
CA VAL A 206 -5.46 8.94 -25.56
C VAL A 206 -5.18 7.57 -26.16
N SER A 207 -5.08 7.46 -27.50
CA SER A 207 -4.85 6.17 -28.15
C SER A 207 -3.56 5.47 -27.71
N ASN A 208 -2.55 6.25 -27.30
CA ASN A 208 -1.26 5.75 -26.89
C ASN A 208 -1.15 5.49 -25.37
N HIS A 209 -1.92 6.25 -24.55
CA HIS A 209 -1.75 6.27 -23.09
C HIS A 209 -2.93 5.69 -22.30
N ALA A 210 -4.04 5.31 -22.96
CA ALA A 210 -5.19 4.72 -22.27
C ALA A 210 -4.86 3.47 -21.44
N LYS A 211 -3.88 2.65 -21.87
CA LYS A 211 -3.44 1.45 -21.14
C LYS A 211 -2.80 1.77 -19.80
N GLN A 212 -2.05 2.87 -19.69
CA GLN A 212 -1.46 3.32 -18.43
C GLN A 212 -2.56 3.63 -17.41
N ILE A 213 -3.60 4.35 -17.84
CA ILE A 213 -4.75 4.67 -16.97
C ILE A 213 -5.52 3.40 -16.57
N GLN A 214 -5.67 2.44 -17.48
CA GLN A 214 -6.26 1.15 -17.14
C GLN A 214 -5.41 0.39 -16.11
N GLY A 215 -4.07 0.44 -16.22
CA GLY A 215 -3.15 -0.10 -15.22
C GLY A 215 -3.33 0.55 -13.85
N ASN A 216 -3.43 1.88 -13.80
CA ASN A 216 -3.70 2.62 -12.58
C ASN A 216 -5.08 2.28 -11.98
N ASN A 217 -6.13 2.11 -12.81
CA ASN A 217 -7.45 1.65 -12.34
C ASN A 217 -7.36 0.24 -11.71
N GLN A 218 -6.60 -0.66 -12.33
CA GLN A 218 -6.38 -2.01 -11.79
C GLN A 218 -5.58 -1.98 -10.48
N LEU A 219 -4.52 -1.16 -10.40
CA LEU A 219 -3.76 -0.97 -9.18
C LEU A 219 -4.67 -0.44 -8.06
N MET A 220 -5.46 0.60 -8.31
CA MET A 220 -6.43 1.13 -7.35
C MET A 220 -7.34 0.03 -6.80
N THR A 221 -7.90 -0.79 -7.69
CA THR A 221 -8.80 -1.90 -7.32
C THR A 221 -8.06 -2.98 -6.51
N SER A 222 -6.84 -3.36 -6.91
CA SER A 222 -6.03 -4.37 -6.22
C SER A 222 -5.64 -3.97 -4.80
N LEU A 223 -5.51 -2.66 -4.54
CA LEU A 223 -5.27 -2.09 -3.22
C LEU A 223 -6.55 -1.93 -2.37
N GLY A 224 -7.70 -2.44 -2.88
CA GLY A 224 -8.99 -2.38 -2.20
C GLY A 224 -9.57 -0.96 -2.11
N LEU A 225 -9.20 -0.07 -3.03
CA LEU A 225 -9.68 1.30 -3.07
C LEU A 225 -10.87 1.41 -4.03
N SER A 226 -11.87 2.21 -3.65
CA SER A 226 -13.12 2.40 -4.42
C SER A 226 -13.55 3.86 -4.55
N ALA A 227 -12.80 4.80 -4.00
CA ALA A 227 -13.13 6.23 -4.03
C ALA A 227 -11.88 7.08 -4.28
N THR A 228 -12.08 8.24 -4.92
CA THR A 228 -11.06 9.28 -5.08
C THR A 228 -11.45 10.55 -4.32
N PRO A 229 -10.46 11.27 -3.76
CA PRO A 229 -9.06 10.89 -3.66
C PRO A 229 -8.85 9.69 -2.73
N SER A 230 -7.83 8.87 -2.98
CA SER A 230 -7.30 7.89 -2.04
C SER A 230 -5.80 8.11 -1.91
N THR A 231 -5.35 8.41 -0.71
CA THR A 231 -4.03 8.96 -0.45
C THR A 231 -3.21 8.05 0.42
N TYR A 232 -1.93 7.87 0.07
CA TYR A 232 -0.91 7.21 0.89
C TYR A 232 0.16 8.22 1.26
N TYR A 233 0.54 8.27 2.52
CA TYR A 233 1.52 9.19 3.07
C TYR A 233 2.30 8.54 4.21
N ARG A 234 3.47 9.11 4.56
CA ARG A 234 4.22 8.70 5.73
C ARG A 234 3.96 9.67 6.89
N ASN A 235 3.59 9.12 8.04
CA ASN A 235 3.45 9.92 9.25
C ASN A 235 4.84 10.28 9.85
N SER A 236 4.86 11.04 10.94
CA SER A 236 6.08 11.46 11.64
C SER A 236 6.95 10.30 12.15
N ASN A 237 6.38 9.11 12.32
CA ASN A 237 7.10 7.91 12.71
C ASN A 237 7.63 7.10 11.50
N GLY A 238 7.44 7.59 10.28
CA GLY A 238 7.84 6.93 9.04
C GLY A 238 6.88 5.83 8.55
N ASN A 239 5.81 5.55 9.29
CA ASN A 239 4.83 4.53 8.90
C ASN A 239 3.97 4.99 7.73
N VAL A 240 3.77 4.11 6.75
CA VAL A 240 2.83 4.38 5.65
C VAL A 240 1.40 4.23 6.14
N LEU A 241 0.64 5.29 5.97
CA LEU A 241 -0.78 5.34 6.27
C LEU A 241 -1.59 5.55 5.00
N LYS A 242 -2.86 5.15 5.05
CA LYS A 242 -3.80 5.26 3.95
C LYS A 242 -5.04 6.06 4.39
N LYS A 243 -5.43 7.03 3.57
CA LYS A 243 -6.69 7.77 3.71
C LYS A 243 -7.51 7.61 2.44
N GLN A 244 -8.71 7.03 2.54
CA GLN A 244 -9.67 6.98 1.45
C GLN A 244 -10.72 8.08 1.61
N GLY A 245 -11.01 8.78 0.52
CA GLY A 245 -11.85 9.98 0.51
C GLY A 245 -11.07 11.26 0.86
N ALA A 246 -11.71 12.41 0.67
CA ALA A 246 -11.08 13.69 0.99
C ALA A 246 -10.77 13.80 2.49
N PRO A 247 -9.55 14.21 2.86
CA PRO A 247 -9.20 14.47 4.24
C PRO A 247 -10.07 15.58 4.84
N ARG A 248 -10.32 15.49 6.13
CA ARG A 248 -10.88 16.60 6.90
C ARG A 248 -9.81 17.66 7.15
N PRO A 249 -10.18 18.92 7.40
CA PRO A 249 -9.20 19.99 7.64
C PRO A 249 -8.18 19.68 8.74
N ASN A 250 -8.60 19.01 9.81
CA ASN A 250 -7.73 18.63 10.93
C ASN A 250 -6.80 17.44 10.64
N GLU A 251 -6.98 16.74 9.51
CA GLU A 251 -6.12 15.64 9.06
C GLU A 251 -5.02 16.13 8.10
N MET A 252 -5.16 17.36 7.55
CA MET A 252 -4.25 17.87 6.54
C MET A 252 -2.81 18.01 7.04
N GLU A 253 -2.60 18.56 8.25
CA GLU A 253 -1.25 18.73 8.79
C GLU A 253 -0.50 17.42 9.00
N GLU A 254 -1.21 16.35 9.40
CA GLU A 254 -0.64 15.02 9.52
C GLU A 254 -0.25 14.46 8.14
N ILE A 255 -1.15 14.56 7.15
CA ILE A 255 -0.92 14.06 5.79
C ILE A 255 0.23 14.82 5.13
N MET A 256 0.28 16.14 5.29
CA MET A 256 1.31 17.01 4.72
C MET A 256 2.62 17.02 5.53
N GLY A 257 2.68 16.30 6.65
CA GLY A 257 3.87 16.13 7.48
C GLY A 257 4.31 17.38 8.25
N SER A 258 3.57 18.48 8.18
CA SER A 258 3.89 19.74 8.87
C SER A 258 2.65 20.61 9.01
N LYS A 259 2.75 21.60 9.91
CA LYS A 259 1.77 22.68 9.98
C LYS A 259 1.70 23.44 8.65
N MET A 260 0.55 24.05 8.40
CA MET A 260 0.37 24.93 7.26
C MET A 260 1.45 26.03 7.27
N PRO A 261 2.11 26.27 6.14
CA PRO A 261 3.12 27.33 5.98
C PRO A 261 2.59 28.74 6.25
#